data_3cfd3a6a9c7cb87c240d5776376e9c7e
#
_entry.id   3cfd3a6a9c7cb87c240d5776376e9c7e
#
_cell.length_a   1.000
_cell.length_b   1.000
_cell.length_c   1.000
_cell.angle_alpha   90.00
_cell.angle_beta   90.00
_cell.angle_gamma   90.00
#
_symmetry.space_group_name_H-M   'P 1'
#
loop_
_entity.id
_entity.type
_entity.pdbx_description
1 polymer ?
#
loop_
_entity_poly.entity_id
_entity_poly.type
_entity_poly.pdbx_seq_one_letter_code
_entity_poly.pdbx_strand_id
1 'polypeptide(L)'
;MKIIVDPDFPNPQLFVDIIHQVAERFMDRMIHKSIIAGKLATAQIYLHLRVPTEEDIAQFEGRRNFILSRADSVPRIIYERTLNETVYDTLLTTGCHQARLENNHVYSVIHLYAVPSGSLRQFADVVAHEMTHMLVCESHNFYNIGKPLECGTMPCGSSLHRWDPERDVTYGHKMEEIAVHAVGTWLVKDMPLPADPENEELYCPEYAQIALCNLMADAFGTPLDELQYLDEFSATEDGADVSNLFWYAFAVNQFGCIISAFNEVMGNGAYKELCGYLDAGRDKDYEQIYEMLQTFSQKMKERQ
;
A
#
# COMPACT_ATOMS: atom_id res chain seq x y z
N MET A 1 11.91 12.85 11.66
CA MET A 1 10.97 13.24 10.60
C MET A 1 10.92 14.76 10.50
N LYS A 2 11.03 15.33 9.31
CA LYS A 2 10.91 16.76 9.05
C LYS A 2 9.69 17.01 8.18
N ILE A 3 8.76 17.85 8.63
CA ILE A 3 7.57 18.22 7.85
C ILE A 3 7.77 19.64 7.32
N ILE A 4 7.53 19.83 6.04
CA ILE A 4 7.67 21.08 5.29
C ILE A 4 6.31 21.39 4.68
N VAL A 5 5.73 22.53 5.00
CA VAL A 5 4.36 22.89 4.61
C VAL A 5 4.41 24.05 3.64
N ASP A 6 3.58 24.00 2.60
CA ASP A 6 3.41 25.14 1.69
C ASP A 6 2.94 26.38 2.44
N PRO A 7 3.47 27.58 2.14
CA PRO A 7 3.17 28.81 2.89
C PRO A 7 1.68 29.16 2.94
N ASP A 8 0.94 28.83 1.88
CA ASP A 8 -0.48 29.18 1.74
C ASP A 8 -1.42 28.06 2.21
N PHE A 9 -0.90 27.02 2.85
CA PHE A 9 -1.72 25.89 3.32
C PHE A 9 -2.60 26.33 4.50
N PRO A 10 -3.94 26.20 4.43
CA PRO A 10 -4.83 26.62 5.49
C PRO A 10 -4.81 25.62 6.67
N ASN A 11 -4.79 26.13 7.89
CA ASN A 11 -4.82 25.31 9.13
C ASN A 11 -3.82 24.16 9.15
N PRO A 12 -2.55 24.38 8.82
CA PRO A 12 -1.58 23.30 8.61
C PRO A 12 -1.37 22.42 9.85
N GLN A 13 -1.61 22.95 11.05
CA GLN A 13 -1.35 22.22 12.29
C GLN A 13 -2.20 20.94 12.40
N LEU A 14 -3.48 20.99 11.99
CA LEU A 14 -4.36 19.83 11.98
C LEU A 14 -3.77 18.68 11.11
N PHE A 15 -3.29 19.00 9.94
CA PHE A 15 -2.71 18.01 9.01
C PHE A 15 -1.35 17.49 9.52
N VAL A 16 -0.55 18.37 10.09
CA VAL A 16 0.73 18.00 10.74
C VAL A 16 0.47 17.04 11.91
N ASP A 17 -0.55 17.30 12.73
CA ASP A 17 -0.91 16.44 13.86
C ASP A 17 -1.36 15.06 13.38
N ILE A 18 -2.12 14.98 12.28
CA ILE A 18 -2.50 13.71 11.67
C ILE A 18 -1.28 12.94 11.17
N ILE A 19 -0.33 13.60 10.50
CA ILE A 19 0.92 12.97 10.05
C ILE A 19 1.67 12.37 11.25
N HIS A 20 1.76 13.10 12.36
CA HIS A 20 2.39 12.59 13.58
C HIS A 20 1.62 11.40 14.18
N GLN A 21 0.28 11.47 14.25
CA GLN A 21 -0.54 10.38 14.75
C GLN A 21 -0.38 9.10 13.91
N VAL A 22 -0.32 9.21 12.58
CA VAL A 22 -0.04 8.07 11.71
C VAL A 22 1.33 7.48 11.98
N ALA A 23 2.36 8.32 12.12
CA ALA A 23 3.71 7.85 12.44
C ALA A 23 3.78 7.14 13.80
N GLU A 24 3.11 7.67 14.83
CA GLU A 24 2.97 7.04 16.15
C GLU A 24 2.25 5.70 16.04
N ARG A 25 1.18 5.64 15.24
CA ARG A 25 0.42 4.42 15.00
C ARG A 25 1.29 3.31 14.37
N PHE A 26 2.13 3.67 13.40
CA PHE A 26 3.13 2.73 12.87
C PHE A 26 4.03 2.19 13.97
N MET A 27 4.57 3.07 14.81
CA MET A 27 5.43 2.67 15.93
C MET A 27 4.72 1.73 16.91
N ASP A 28 3.41 1.96 17.14
CA ASP A 28 2.62 1.14 18.08
C ASP A 28 2.22 -0.21 17.49
N ARG A 29 2.13 -0.31 16.15
CA ARG A 29 1.76 -1.52 15.43
C ARG A 29 2.96 -2.36 14.95
N MET A 30 4.16 -2.05 15.44
CA MET A 30 5.39 -2.83 15.18
C MET A 30 6.00 -3.34 16.48
N ILE A 31 6.38 -4.61 16.51
CA ILE A 31 7.20 -5.18 17.59
C ILE A 31 8.62 -4.61 17.48
N HIS A 32 9.21 -4.66 16.29
CA HIS A 32 10.56 -4.17 16.02
C HIS A 32 10.54 -2.69 15.62
N LYS A 33 10.21 -1.83 16.57
CA LYS A 33 10.07 -0.38 16.38
C LYS A 33 11.27 0.30 15.74
N SER A 34 12.48 -0.26 15.88
CA SER A 34 13.71 0.29 15.30
C SER A 34 13.69 0.33 13.77
N ILE A 35 12.95 -0.56 13.11
CA ILE A 35 12.83 -0.60 11.64
C ILE A 35 12.22 0.70 11.14
N ILE A 36 11.03 1.03 11.64
CA ILE A 36 10.32 2.23 11.21
C ILE A 36 10.90 3.51 11.83
N ALA A 37 11.38 3.46 13.08
CA ALA A 37 11.97 4.60 13.75
C ALA A 37 13.19 5.15 13.01
N GLY A 38 14.06 4.28 12.50
CA GLY A 38 15.22 4.67 11.70
C GLY A 38 14.83 5.38 10.41
N LYS A 39 13.82 4.88 9.71
CA LYS A 39 13.30 5.48 8.48
C LYS A 39 12.61 6.82 8.74
N LEU A 40 11.75 6.89 9.76
CA LEU A 40 11.10 8.14 10.17
C LEU A 40 12.09 9.22 10.58
N ALA A 41 13.19 8.87 11.27
CA ALA A 41 14.17 9.84 11.75
C ALA A 41 14.76 10.69 10.61
N THR A 42 14.94 10.10 9.43
CA THR A 42 15.53 10.76 8.25
C THR A 42 14.50 11.22 7.21
N ALA A 43 13.23 10.83 7.35
CA ALA A 43 12.17 11.14 6.39
C ALA A 43 11.88 12.66 6.31
N GLN A 44 11.64 13.13 5.08
CA GLN A 44 11.13 14.46 4.78
C GLN A 44 9.75 14.35 4.18
N ILE A 45 8.78 15.05 4.76
CA ILE A 45 7.39 15.08 4.29
C ILE A 45 7.05 16.49 3.84
N TYR A 46 6.64 16.62 2.59
CA TYR A 46 6.19 17.88 2.01
C TYR A 46 4.67 17.86 1.95
N LEU A 47 4.04 18.81 2.60
CA LEU A 47 2.59 19.01 2.59
C LEU A 47 2.25 20.15 1.62
N HIS A 48 1.73 19.78 0.47
CA HIS A 48 1.33 20.69 -0.60
C HIS A 48 -0.17 20.95 -0.57
N LEU A 49 -0.54 22.20 -0.87
CA LEU A 49 -1.94 22.57 -1.06
C LEU A 49 -2.45 22.07 -2.41
N ARG A 50 -3.56 21.35 -2.40
CA ARG A 50 -4.34 21.01 -3.58
C ARG A 50 -5.75 21.60 -3.46
N VAL A 51 -6.17 22.31 -4.50
CA VAL A 51 -7.52 22.87 -4.58
C VAL A 51 -8.25 22.22 -5.76
N PRO A 52 -9.21 21.29 -5.50
CA PRO A 52 -10.01 20.67 -6.55
C PRO A 52 -10.89 21.71 -7.25
N THR A 53 -11.13 21.49 -8.54
CA THR A 53 -12.11 22.28 -9.30
C THR A 53 -13.52 21.74 -9.10
N GLU A 54 -14.54 22.51 -9.44
CA GLU A 54 -15.93 22.04 -9.44
C GLU A 54 -16.15 20.87 -10.40
N GLU A 55 -15.39 20.82 -11.49
CA GLU A 55 -15.42 19.72 -12.47
C GLU A 55 -14.85 18.43 -11.86
N ASP A 56 -13.76 18.52 -11.10
CA ASP A 56 -13.19 17.40 -10.37
C ASP A 56 -14.22 16.80 -9.39
N ILE A 57 -14.92 17.66 -8.66
CA ILE A 57 -15.96 17.28 -7.69
C ILE A 57 -17.13 16.56 -8.36
N ALA A 58 -17.65 17.15 -9.45
CA ALA A 58 -18.77 16.57 -10.19
C ALA A 58 -18.41 15.21 -10.82
N GLN A 59 -17.18 15.08 -11.31
CA GLN A 59 -16.69 13.83 -11.90
C GLN A 59 -16.56 12.72 -10.85
N PHE A 60 -16.10 13.05 -9.66
CA PHE A 60 -16.04 12.15 -8.52
C PHE A 60 -17.43 11.64 -8.14
N GLU A 61 -18.36 12.56 -7.87
CA GLU A 61 -19.72 12.19 -7.46
C GLU A 61 -20.40 11.32 -8.50
N GLY A 62 -20.24 11.64 -9.77
CA GLY A 62 -20.79 10.85 -10.87
C GLY A 62 -20.29 9.42 -10.91
N ARG A 63 -19.00 9.21 -10.70
CA ARG A 63 -18.38 7.87 -10.66
C ARG A 63 -18.75 7.09 -9.43
N ARG A 64 -18.69 7.72 -8.25
CA ARG A 64 -19.11 7.13 -6.99
C ARG A 64 -20.55 6.59 -7.07
N ASN A 65 -21.47 7.43 -7.53
CA ASN A 65 -22.88 7.07 -7.69
C ASN A 65 -23.06 5.92 -8.69
N PHE A 66 -22.33 5.93 -9.80
CA PHE A 66 -22.37 4.85 -10.79
C PHE A 66 -21.97 3.50 -10.18
N ILE A 67 -20.94 3.46 -9.36
CA ILE A 67 -20.44 2.23 -8.77
C ILE A 67 -21.33 1.74 -7.63
N LEU A 68 -21.78 2.66 -6.76
CA LEU A 68 -22.74 2.31 -5.71
C LEU A 68 -24.04 1.74 -6.30
N SER A 69 -24.46 2.21 -7.47
CA SER A 69 -25.67 1.68 -8.16
C SER A 69 -25.51 0.26 -8.70
N ARG A 70 -24.29 -0.26 -8.80
CA ARG A 70 -23.98 -1.59 -9.33
C ARG A 70 -23.43 -2.58 -8.29
N ALA A 71 -23.28 -2.17 -7.05
CA ALA A 71 -22.66 -2.96 -5.99
C ALA A 71 -23.30 -4.32 -5.74
N ASP A 72 -24.59 -4.49 -6.13
CA ASP A 72 -25.35 -5.73 -5.91
C ASP A 72 -25.26 -6.74 -7.06
N SER A 73 -24.64 -6.38 -8.19
CA SER A 73 -24.77 -7.15 -9.44
C SER A 73 -23.54 -7.99 -9.84
N VAL A 74 -22.40 -7.79 -9.20
CA VAL A 74 -21.16 -8.55 -9.46
C VAL A 74 -20.36 -8.61 -8.15
N PRO A 75 -19.43 -9.56 -7.99
CA PRO A 75 -18.54 -9.51 -6.82
C PRO A 75 -18.08 -8.08 -6.60
N ARG A 76 -18.49 -7.49 -5.50
CA ARG A 76 -18.27 -6.09 -5.10
C ARG A 76 -16.84 -5.65 -5.35
N ILE A 77 -15.93 -6.59 -5.19
CA ILE A 77 -14.50 -6.50 -5.43
C ILE A 77 -14.11 -6.02 -6.85
N ILE A 78 -14.87 -6.40 -7.88
CA ILE A 78 -14.57 -6.07 -9.28
C ILE A 78 -15.00 -4.64 -9.62
N TYR A 79 -16.09 -4.17 -9.01
CA TYR A 79 -16.60 -2.82 -9.25
C TYR A 79 -15.93 -1.75 -8.42
N GLU A 80 -15.63 -2.03 -7.16
CA GLU A 80 -14.94 -1.09 -6.28
C GLU A 80 -13.57 -0.69 -6.84
N ARG A 81 -12.95 -1.56 -7.61
CA ARG A 81 -11.71 -1.24 -8.31
C ARG A 81 -11.85 -0.14 -9.37
N THR A 82 -12.87 -0.24 -10.24
CA THR A 82 -13.08 0.76 -11.29
C THR A 82 -13.32 2.15 -10.69
N LEU A 83 -13.87 2.23 -9.47
CA LEU A 83 -14.00 3.47 -8.71
C LEU A 83 -12.62 4.03 -8.36
N ASN A 84 -11.79 3.19 -7.77
CA ASN A 84 -10.57 3.64 -7.12
C ASN A 84 -9.51 4.13 -8.11
N GLU A 85 -9.25 3.41 -9.18
CA GLU A 85 -8.22 3.82 -10.16
C GLU A 85 -8.51 5.14 -10.87
N THR A 86 -9.77 5.57 -10.91
CA THR A 86 -10.15 6.76 -11.66
C THR A 86 -10.51 7.96 -10.77
N VAL A 87 -10.78 7.73 -9.51
CA VAL A 87 -11.21 8.76 -8.55
C VAL A 87 -10.04 9.37 -7.81
N TYR A 88 -9.03 8.56 -7.49
CA TYR A 88 -7.84 9.04 -6.78
C TYR A 88 -7.04 10.09 -7.56
N ASP A 89 -7.09 10.07 -8.89
CA ASP A 89 -6.30 11.00 -9.70
C ASP A 89 -6.83 12.45 -9.69
N THR A 90 -8.09 12.69 -9.33
CA THR A 90 -8.70 13.99 -9.61
C THR A 90 -9.12 14.82 -8.40
N LEU A 91 -9.57 14.21 -7.28
CA LEU A 91 -10.23 14.97 -6.22
C LEU A 91 -9.59 14.97 -4.88
N LEU A 92 -8.81 13.96 -4.65
CA LEU A 92 -8.50 13.59 -3.30
C LEU A 92 -7.07 13.98 -2.97
N THR A 93 -6.78 14.01 -1.71
CA THR A 93 -5.41 13.99 -1.25
C THR A 93 -4.69 12.85 -1.95
N THR A 94 -3.61 13.17 -2.63
CA THR A 94 -2.74 12.18 -3.27
C THR A 94 -1.37 12.23 -2.62
N GLY A 95 -0.63 11.15 -2.72
CA GLY A 95 0.71 11.05 -2.18
C GLY A 95 1.69 10.50 -3.20
N CYS A 96 2.95 10.61 -2.87
CA CYS A 96 4.04 10.02 -3.62
C CYS A 96 5.24 9.84 -2.69
N HIS A 97 5.71 8.62 -2.56
CA HIS A 97 6.95 8.29 -1.87
C HIS A 97 8.11 8.17 -2.88
N GLN A 98 9.25 8.72 -2.50
CA GLN A 98 10.50 8.65 -3.25
C GLN A 98 11.66 8.33 -2.31
N ALA A 99 12.55 7.41 -2.70
CA ALA A 99 13.86 7.31 -2.09
C ALA A 99 14.84 8.26 -2.77
N ARG A 100 15.62 8.96 -1.99
CA ARG A 100 16.69 9.83 -2.49
C ARG A 100 18.02 9.42 -1.91
N LEU A 101 19.06 9.48 -2.75
CA LEU A 101 20.43 9.26 -2.35
C LEU A 101 21.16 10.61 -2.29
N GLU A 102 21.71 10.94 -1.14
CA GLU A 102 22.56 12.12 -0.96
C GLU A 102 23.70 11.78 0.00
N ASN A 103 24.91 12.12 -0.38
CA ASN A 103 26.12 11.87 0.44
C ASN A 103 26.23 10.40 0.93
N ASN A 104 25.90 9.43 0.08
CA ASN A 104 25.84 7.99 0.39
C ASN A 104 24.79 7.59 1.45
N HIS A 105 23.85 8.45 1.76
CA HIS A 105 22.71 8.15 2.61
C HIS A 105 21.42 8.12 1.80
N VAL A 106 20.66 7.03 1.95
CA VAL A 106 19.31 6.94 1.39
C VAL A 106 18.32 7.45 2.43
N TYR A 107 17.45 8.36 2.01
CA TYR A 107 16.36 8.87 2.84
C TYR A 107 15.07 8.93 2.05
N SER A 108 13.96 8.89 2.77
CA SER A 108 12.63 8.94 2.18
C SER A 108 12.14 10.37 2.06
N VAL A 109 11.53 10.67 0.91
CA VAL A 109 10.80 11.92 0.66
C VAL A 109 9.36 11.55 0.33
N ILE A 110 8.42 12.09 1.09
CA ILE A 110 6.99 11.91 0.87
C ILE A 110 6.41 13.25 0.47
N HIS A 111 5.72 13.30 -0.66
CA HIS A 111 4.93 14.44 -1.07
C HIS A 111 3.44 14.13 -0.87
N LEU A 112 2.76 14.96 -0.11
CA LEU A 112 1.33 14.87 0.16
C LEU A 112 0.65 16.08 -0.47
N TYR A 113 -0.23 15.86 -1.43
CA TYR A 113 -1.02 16.91 -2.08
C TYR A 113 -2.42 16.90 -1.45
N ALA A 114 -2.57 17.63 -0.35
CA ALA A 114 -3.76 17.58 0.47
C ALA A 114 -4.82 18.57 0.03
N VAL A 115 -6.07 18.12 0.09
CA VAL A 115 -7.27 18.91 -0.12
C VAL A 115 -7.83 19.32 1.26
N PRO A 116 -7.70 20.59 1.68
CA PRO A 116 -8.10 21.01 3.04
C PRO A 116 -9.58 20.85 3.34
N SER A 117 -10.44 20.86 2.32
CA SER A 117 -11.88 20.61 2.42
C SER A 117 -12.24 19.14 2.19
N GLY A 118 -11.26 18.26 2.06
CA GLY A 118 -11.48 16.83 1.88
C GLY A 118 -11.63 16.07 3.19
N SER A 119 -11.85 14.76 3.09
CA SER A 119 -11.94 13.88 4.25
C SER A 119 -10.61 13.78 4.99
N LEU A 120 -10.62 14.05 6.31
CA LEU A 120 -9.45 13.84 7.16
C LEU A 120 -9.08 12.35 7.27
N ARG A 121 -10.08 11.47 7.19
CA ARG A 121 -9.87 10.01 7.16
C ARG A 121 -9.07 9.60 5.93
N GLN A 122 -9.45 10.14 4.77
CA GLN A 122 -8.72 9.86 3.55
C GLN A 122 -7.32 10.46 3.55
N PHE A 123 -7.16 11.68 4.09
CA PHE A 123 -5.82 12.24 4.26
C PHE A 123 -4.94 11.32 5.11
N ALA A 124 -5.46 10.82 6.24
CA ALA A 124 -4.74 9.87 7.09
C ALA A 124 -4.39 8.55 6.37
N ASP A 125 -5.31 8.05 5.54
CA ASP A 125 -5.09 6.83 4.73
C ASP A 125 -3.97 7.03 3.71
N VAL A 126 -3.94 8.15 3.00
CA VAL A 126 -2.84 8.50 2.07
C VAL A 126 -1.51 8.66 2.81
N VAL A 127 -1.49 9.31 3.97
CA VAL A 127 -0.28 9.41 4.79
C VAL A 127 0.24 8.03 5.18
N ALA A 128 -0.67 7.14 5.62
CA ALA A 128 -0.33 5.78 6.01
C ALA A 128 0.16 4.95 4.81
N HIS A 129 -0.46 5.11 3.65
CA HIS A 129 -0.06 4.50 2.38
C HIS A 129 1.40 4.87 2.03
N GLU A 130 1.72 6.16 1.98
CA GLU A 130 3.06 6.62 1.62
C GLU A 130 4.11 6.25 2.67
N MET A 131 3.75 6.24 3.94
CA MET A 131 4.62 5.75 5.01
C MET A 131 4.82 4.22 4.92
N THR A 132 3.86 3.49 4.40
CA THR A 132 3.99 2.05 4.17
C THR A 132 4.96 1.77 3.02
N HIS A 133 4.91 2.54 1.94
CA HIS A 133 5.96 2.50 0.91
C HIS A 133 7.34 2.77 1.50
N MET A 134 7.45 3.76 2.38
CA MET A 134 8.70 4.03 3.09
C MET A 134 9.16 2.83 3.94
N LEU A 135 8.24 2.12 4.60
CA LEU A 135 8.55 0.94 5.40
C LEU A 135 9.18 -0.16 4.54
N VAL A 136 8.58 -0.47 3.38
CA VAL A 136 9.01 -1.57 2.51
C VAL A 136 10.07 -1.19 1.49
N CYS A 137 10.38 0.08 1.33
CA CYS A 137 11.45 0.54 0.45
C CYS A 137 12.82 0.17 1.01
N GLU A 138 13.57 -0.63 0.28
CA GLU A 138 14.96 -0.95 0.62
C GLU A 138 15.96 -0.32 -0.34
N SER A 139 17.04 0.17 0.23
CA SER A 139 18.18 0.70 -0.51
C SER A 139 18.99 -0.38 -1.23
N HIS A 140 18.75 -1.67 -0.94
CA HIS A 140 19.56 -2.78 -1.45
C HIS A 140 19.34 -3.10 -2.93
N ASN A 141 18.21 -2.73 -3.49
CA ASN A 141 17.92 -2.94 -4.91
C ASN A 141 18.80 -2.06 -5.84
N PHE A 142 19.58 -1.16 -5.29
CA PHE A 142 20.33 -0.15 -6.03
C PHE A 142 21.74 -0.56 -6.41
N TYR A 143 22.29 -1.58 -5.77
CA TYR A 143 23.68 -2.01 -6.00
C TYR A 143 23.87 -2.92 -7.22
N ASN A 144 22.80 -3.39 -7.83
CA ASN A 144 22.90 -4.40 -8.90
C ASN A 144 23.10 -3.85 -10.32
N ILE A 145 23.18 -2.55 -10.53
CA ILE A 145 23.28 -1.99 -11.88
C ILE A 145 24.72 -1.63 -12.29
N GLY A 146 25.70 -1.88 -11.43
CA GLY A 146 27.13 -1.76 -11.81
C GLY A 146 27.60 -0.34 -12.13
N LYS A 147 26.81 0.70 -11.83
CA LYS A 147 27.21 2.10 -11.95
C LYS A 147 27.11 2.78 -10.59
N PRO A 148 28.10 3.56 -10.14
CA PRO A 148 27.94 4.40 -8.98
C PRO A 148 26.79 5.38 -9.25
N LEU A 149 25.73 5.29 -8.46
CA LEU A 149 24.63 6.27 -8.50
C LEU A 149 25.14 7.55 -7.84
N GLU A 150 25.39 8.54 -8.66
CA GLU A 150 25.53 9.91 -8.23
C GLU A 150 24.15 10.41 -7.77
N CYS A 151 24.12 11.37 -6.85
CA CYS A 151 22.96 12.01 -6.25
C CYS A 151 21.70 12.02 -7.14
N GLY A 152 20.54 11.57 -6.65
CA GLY A 152 19.30 11.58 -7.43
C GLY A 152 18.15 10.82 -6.80
N THR A 153 16.99 10.85 -7.49
CA THR A 153 15.83 10.03 -7.18
C THR A 153 16.11 8.59 -7.59
N MET A 154 15.84 7.68 -6.68
CA MET A 154 16.09 6.26 -6.89
C MET A 154 14.78 5.52 -7.08
N PRO A 155 14.72 4.49 -7.96
CA PRO A 155 13.57 3.61 -7.99
C PRO A 155 13.39 2.98 -6.61
N CYS A 156 12.24 3.16 -6.00
CA CYS A 156 11.85 2.45 -4.79
C CYS A 156 11.07 1.21 -5.14
N GLY A 157 11.18 0.19 -4.34
CA GLY A 157 10.35 -0.96 -4.47
C GLY A 157 10.64 -1.97 -3.39
N SER A 158 9.64 -2.79 -3.12
CA SER A 158 9.74 -3.91 -2.21
C SER A 158 10.34 -5.14 -2.89
N SER A 159 10.64 -6.15 -2.10
CA SER A 159 11.03 -7.47 -2.61
C SER A 159 9.90 -8.22 -3.35
N LEU A 160 8.70 -7.63 -3.44
CA LEU A 160 7.62 -8.07 -4.35
C LEU A 160 7.98 -7.81 -5.82
N HIS A 161 8.80 -6.80 -6.07
CA HIS A 161 9.29 -6.53 -7.42
C HIS A 161 10.28 -7.60 -7.87
N ARG A 162 10.15 -8.02 -9.12
CA ARG A 162 11.05 -8.95 -9.76
C ARG A 162 11.46 -8.43 -11.13
N TRP A 163 12.72 -8.63 -11.45
CA TRP A 163 13.27 -8.33 -12.76
C TRP A 163 13.03 -9.49 -13.73
N ASP A 164 12.51 -9.18 -14.90
CA ASP A 164 12.39 -10.10 -16.02
C ASP A 164 13.52 -9.82 -17.03
N PRO A 165 14.60 -10.62 -17.04
CA PRO A 165 15.74 -10.38 -17.90
C PRO A 165 15.45 -10.59 -19.40
N GLU A 166 14.38 -11.35 -19.73
CA GLU A 166 14.00 -11.61 -21.12
C GLU A 166 13.28 -10.41 -21.75
N ARG A 167 12.55 -9.64 -20.94
CA ARG A 167 11.77 -8.51 -21.39
C ARG A 167 12.35 -7.16 -20.99
N ASP A 168 13.41 -7.17 -20.17
CA ASP A 168 14.02 -5.96 -19.60
C ASP A 168 13.02 -5.08 -18.81
N VAL A 169 12.12 -5.71 -18.06
CA VAL A 169 11.08 -5.04 -17.30
C VAL A 169 11.00 -5.56 -15.85
N THR A 170 10.53 -4.69 -14.94
CA THR A 170 10.18 -5.09 -13.58
C THR A 170 8.69 -5.37 -13.51
N TYR A 171 8.29 -6.38 -12.75
CA TYR A 171 6.89 -6.73 -12.47
C TYR A 171 6.65 -6.84 -10.96
N GLY A 172 5.39 -6.84 -10.53
CA GLY A 172 4.99 -6.93 -9.12
C GLY A 172 4.76 -5.57 -8.45
N HIS A 173 4.83 -4.47 -9.18
CA HIS A 173 4.53 -3.14 -8.66
C HIS A 173 3.09 -3.03 -8.15
N LYS A 174 2.12 -3.49 -8.93
CA LYS A 174 0.71 -3.48 -8.50
C LYS A 174 0.44 -4.39 -7.30
N MET A 175 1.20 -5.47 -7.12
CA MET A 175 1.09 -6.31 -5.92
C MET A 175 1.60 -5.59 -4.68
N GLU A 176 2.64 -4.76 -4.81
CA GLU A 176 3.09 -3.88 -3.74
C GLU A 176 2.03 -2.85 -3.38
N GLU A 177 1.47 -2.14 -4.38
CA GLU A 177 0.41 -1.16 -4.17
C GLU A 177 -0.77 -1.76 -3.39
N ILE A 178 -1.22 -2.96 -3.78
CA ILE A 178 -2.29 -3.69 -3.10
C ILE A 178 -1.97 -3.93 -1.62
N ALA A 179 -0.76 -4.39 -1.31
CA ALA A 179 -0.35 -4.64 0.07
C ALA A 179 -0.19 -3.34 0.88
N VAL A 180 0.34 -2.30 0.25
CA VAL A 180 0.49 -0.97 0.86
C VAL A 180 -0.87 -0.35 1.20
N HIS A 181 -1.86 -0.45 0.30
CA HIS A 181 -3.23 0.00 0.58
C HIS A 181 -3.85 -0.76 1.75
N ALA A 182 -3.73 -2.09 1.77
CA ALA A 182 -4.27 -2.89 2.86
C ALA A 182 -3.70 -2.46 4.22
N VAL A 183 -2.39 -2.29 4.31
CA VAL A 183 -1.72 -1.87 5.54
C VAL A 183 -2.07 -0.43 5.92
N GLY A 184 -2.10 0.50 4.95
CA GLY A 184 -2.48 1.89 5.19
C GLY A 184 -3.86 1.98 5.82
N THR A 185 -4.86 1.37 5.20
CA THR A 185 -6.24 1.36 5.70
C THR A 185 -6.35 0.69 7.08
N TRP A 186 -5.67 -0.44 7.28
CA TRP A 186 -5.62 -1.11 8.59
C TRP A 186 -5.05 -0.22 9.69
N LEU A 187 -4.02 0.54 9.40
CA LEU A 187 -3.41 1.45 10.37
C LEU A 187 -4.35 2.57 10.82
N VAL A 188 -5.17 3.11 9.91
CA VAL A 188 -5.98 4.29 10.21
C VAL A 188 -7.43 4.00 10.56
N LYS A 189 -7.93 2.77 10.37
CA LYS A 189 -9.36 2.44 10.53
C LYS A 189 -9.96 2.88 11.86
N ASP A 190 -9.21 2.72 12.96
CA ASP A 190 -9.63 3.06 14.33
C ASP A 190 -8.94 4.33 14.88
N MET A 191 -8.35 5.13 14.01
CA MET A 191 -7.65 6.33 14.43
C MET A 191 -8.66 7.40 14.87
N PRO A 192 -8.50 8.00 16.08
CA PRO A 192 -9.38 9.08 16.53
C PRO A 192 -9.07 10.36 15.74
N LEU A 193 -9.91 10.65 14.77
CA LEU A 193 -9.84 11.90 14.00
C LEU A 193 -10.95 12.86 14.48
N PRO A 194 -10.76 14.18 14.32
CA PRO A 194 -11.83 15.13 14.50
C PRO A 194 -13.04 14.74 13.66
N ALA A 195 -14.24 14.84 14.24
CA ALA A 195 -15.46 14.55 13.48
C ALA A 195 -15.61 15.54 12.32
N ASP A 196 -15.73 15.01 11.13
CA ASP A 196 -15.96 15.78 9.90
C ASP A 196 -17.07 15.10 9.08
N PRO A 197 -18.33 15.16 9.57
CA PRO A 197 -19.43 14.43 8.96
C PRO A 197 -19.75 14.90 7.53
N GLU A 198 -19.41 16.13 7.16
CA GLU A 198 -19.65 16.65 5.82
C GLU A 198 -18.71 16.01 4.77
N ASN A 199 -17.52 15.60 5.19
CA ASN A 199 -16.50 15.04 4.32
C ASN A 199 -16.24 13.54 4.54
N GLU A 200 -16.83 12.91 5.54
CA GLU A 200 -16.74 11.45 5.76
C GLU A 200 -17.21 10.65 4.54
N GLU A 201 -18.20 11.17 3.82
CA GLU A 201 -18.70 10.56 2.59
C GLU A 201 -17.70 10.59 1.41
N LEU A 202 -16.67 11.43 1.49
CA LEU A 202 -15.60 11.49 0.51
C LEU A 202 -14.53 10.41 0.73
N TYR A 203 -14.57 9.73 1.86
CA TYR A 203 -13.66 8.62 2.12
C TYR A 203 -14.08 7.37 1.36
N CYS A 204 -13.20 6.87 0.52
CA CYS A 204 -13.42 5.67 -0.26
C CYS A 204 -12.17 4.77 -0.18
N PRO A 205 -12.11 3.81 0.74
CA PRO A 205 -10.99 2.88 0.80
C PRO A 205 -11.00 1.92 -0.40
N GLU A 206 -9.83 1.47 -0.79
CA GLU A 206 -9.66 0.55 -1.93
C GLU A 206 -10.02 -0.90 -1.55
N TYR A 207 -11.28 -1.15 -1.24
CA TYR A 207 -11.76 -2.44 -0.76
C TYR A 207 -11.40 -3.62 -1.67
N ALA A 208 -11.40 -3.42 -2.98
CA ALA A 208 -11.05 -4.48 -3.93
C ALA A 208 -9.59 -4.91 -3.77
N GLN A 209 -8.69 -3.96 -3.64
CA GLN A 209 -7.26 -4.25 -3.45
C GLN A 209 -7.01 -4.88 -2.08
N ILE A 210 -7.65 -4.35 -1.03
CA ILE A 210 -7.58 -4.91 0.33
C ILE A 210 -8.03 -6.37 0.33
N ALA A 211 -9.14 -6.68 -0.34
CA ALA A 211 -9.67 -8.03 -0.39
C ALA A 211 -8.77 -9.00 -1.18
N LEU A 212 -8.16 -8.55 -2.29
CA LEU A 212 -7.16 -9.36 -3.02
C LEU A 212 -5.92 -9.63 -2.16
N CYS A 213 -5.46 -8.62 -1.41
CA CYS A 213 -4.34 -8.79 -0.49
C CYS A 213 -4.67 -9.78 0.63
N ASN A 214 -5.87 -9.68 1.20
CA ASN A 214 -6.31 -10.61 2.24
C ASN A 214 -6.43 -12.05 1.73
N LEU A 215 -6.83 -12.28 0.48
CA LEU A 215 -6.82 -13.62 -0.12
C LEU A 215 -5.39 -14.19 -0.21
N MET A 216 -4.41 -13.37 -0.57
CA MET A 216 -3.01 -13.80 -0.58
C MET A 216 -2.51 -14.09 0.83
N ALA A 217 -2.80 -13.20 1.78
CA ALA A 217 -2.37 -13.33 3.18
C ALA A 217 -3.05 -14.51 3.89
N ASP A 218 -4.33 -14.77 3.61
CA ASP A 218 -5.10 -15.88 4.17
C ASP A 218 -4.48 -17.26 3.90
N ALA A 219 -3.72 -17.39 2.81
CA ALA A 219 -2.94 -18.58 2.52
C ALA A 219 -1.80 -18.83 3.53
N PHE A 220 -1.40 -17.82 4.29
CA PHE A 220 -0.29 -17.84 5.25
C PHE A 220 -0.74 -17.59 6.70
N GLY A 221 -2.01 -17.71 6.97
CA GLY A 221 -2.57 -17.93 8.29
C GLY A 221 -3.46 -16.84 8.86
N THR A 222 -3.11 -15.55 8.85
CA THR A 222 -3.88 -14.56 9.62
C THR A 222 -4.30 -13.36 8.77
N PRO A 223 -5.62 -13.05 8.73
CA PRO A 223 -6.11 -11.81 8.14
C PRO A 223 -5.52 -10.58 8.83
N LEU A 224 -5.30 -9.51 8.07
CA LEU A 224 -4.72 -8.27 8.59
C LEU A 224 -5.53 -7.68 9.76
N ASP A 225 -6.84 -7.82 9.72
CA ASP A 225 -7.75 -7.30 10.74
C ASP A 225 -7.62 -7.99 12.11
N GLU A 226 -7.08 -9.19 12.16
CA GLU A 226 -6.83 -9.96 13.37
C GLU A 226 -5.44 -9.71 13.95
N LEU A 227 -4.55 -9.01 13.24
CA LEU A 227 -3.21 -8.70 13.71
C LEU A 227 -3.20 -7.60 14.77
N GLN A 228 -2.39 -7.80 15.80
CA GLN A 228 -2.01 -6.76 16.74
C GLN A 228 -0.79 -5.98 16.23
N TYR A 229 0.20 -6.68 15.70
CA TYR A 229 1.43 -6.11 15.18
C TYR A 229 1.70 -6.61 13.75
N LEU A 230 2.16 -5.69 12.87
CA LEU A 230 2.41 -6.00 11.47
C LEU A 230 3.57 -7.01 11.29
N ASP A 231 4.61 -6.89 12.10
CA ASP A 231 5.80 -7.74 12.08
C ASP A 231 5.75 -8.88 13.11
N GLU A 232 4.55 -9.23 13.56
CA GLU A 232 4.32 -10.39 14.41
C GLU A 232 4.54 -11.67 13.61
N PHE A 233 5.40 -12.52 14.14
CA PHE A 233 5.69 -13.81 13.52
C PHE A 233 5.73 -14.89 14.60
N SER A 234 4.98 -15.94 14.38
CA SER A 234 5.00 -17.12 15.25
C SER A 234 5.31 -18.36 14.39
N ALA A 235 6.35 -19.07 14.77
CA ALA A 235 6.66 -20.39 14.23
C ALA A 235 6.72 -21.38 15.40
N THR A 236 6.13 -22.55 15.22
CA THR A 236 6.33 -23.66 16.17
C THR A 236 7.76 -24.23 16.04
N GLU A 237 8.26 -24.88 17.09
CA GLU A 237 9.59 -25.52 17.08
C GLU A 237 9.72 -26.53 15.91
N ASP A 238 8.62 -27.13 15.50
CA ASP A 238 8.56 -28.11 14.40
C ASP A 238 8.45 -27.43 13.01
N GLY A 239 8.32 -26.09 12.95
CA GLY A 239 8.16 -25.35 11.71
C GLY A 239 6.80 -25.58 11.01
N ALA A 240 5.85 -26.24 11.69
CA ALA A 240 4.58 -26.65 11.10
C ALA A 240 3.51 -25.56 11.11
N ASP A 241 3.60 -24.58 12.02
CA ASP A 241 2.66 -23.47 12.12
C ASP A 241 3.40 -22.15 11.94
N VAL A 242 3.20 -21.53 10.77
CA VAL A 242 3.80 -20.24 10.43
C VAL A 242 2.66 -19.25 10.30
N SER A 243 2.21 -18.71 11.43
CA SER A 243 1.21 -17.64 11.41
C SER A 243 1.87 -16.31 11.04
N ASN A 244 1.13 -15.50 10.29
CA ASN A 244 1.52 -14.14 9.89
C ASN A 244 2.74 -14.02 8.96
N LEU A 245 3.14 -15.10 8.29
CA LEU A 245 4.32 -15.08 7.42
C LEU A 245 4.22 -14.00 6.33
N PHE A 246 3.04 -13.79 5.77
CA PHE A 246 2.85 -12.78 4.72
C PHE A 246 3.16 -11.36 5.23
N TRP A 247 2.55 -10.97 6.36
CA TRP A 247 2.71 -9.63 6.92
C TRP A 247 4.09 -9.40 7.51
N TYR A 248 4.65 -10.43 8.15
CA TYR A 248 6.04 -10.39 8.57
C TYR A 248 6.98 -10.19 7.39
N ALA A 249 6.84 -10.98 6.33
CA ALA A 249 7.64 -10.84 5.12
C ALA A 249 7.49 -9.45 4.47
N PHE A 250 6.29 -8.87 4.55
CA PHE A 250 6.03 -7.50 4.13
C PHE A 250 6.80 -6.49 4.99
N ALA A 251 6.65 -6.55 6.31
CA ALA A 251 7.28 -5.60 7.25
C ALA A 251 8.81 -5.60 7.17
N VAL A 252 9.42 -6.78 6.95
CA VAL A 252 10.88 -6.94 6.82
C VAL A 252 11.36 -6.95 5.37
N ASN A 253 10.47 -6.72 4.41
CA ASN A 253 10.72 -6.71 2.98
C ASN A 253 11.42 -7.98 2.43
N GLN A 254 10.92 -9.16 2.81
CA GLN A 254 11.48 -10.46 2.41
C GLN A 254 10.43 -11.40 1.80
N PHE A 255 9.88 -11.01 0.65
CA PHE A 255 8.82 -11.76 -0.04
C PHE A 255 9.30 -13.00 -0.82
N GLY A 256 10.58 -13.29 -0.85
CA GLY A 256 11.11 -14.43 -1.59
C GLY A 256 10.45 -15.77 -1.26
N CYS A 257 10.16 -16.02 0.03
CA CYS A 257 9.49 -17.24 0.49
C CYS A 257 8.02 -17.30 0.03
N ILE A 258 7.29 -16.18 0.07
CA ILE A 258 5.90 -16.06 -0.39
C ILE A 258 5.81 -16.35 -1.90
N ILE A 259 6.67 -15.72 -2.70
CA ILE A 259 6.72 -15.90 -4.14
C ILE A 259 7.08 -17.35 -4.50
N SER A 260 8.02 -17.94 -3.76
CA SER A 260 8.41 -19.34 -3.96
C SER A 260 7.27 -20.29 -3.64
N ALA A 261 6.57 -20.10 -2.52
CA ALA A 261 5.41 -20.88 -2.15
C ALA A 261 4.27 -20.75 -3.19
N PHE A 262 4.01 -19.54 -3.68
CA PHE A 262 3.02 -19.32 -4.71
C PHE A 262 3.34 -20.11 -5.99
N ASN A 263 4.60 -20.02 -6.46
CA ASN A 263 5.04 -20.74 -7.65
C ASN A 263 5.05 -22.27 -7.46
N GLU A 264 5.37 -22.76 -6.27
CA GLU A 264 5.34 -24.20 -5.95
C GLU A 264 3.92 -24.78 -5.99
N VAL A 265 2.94 -24.00 -5.47
CA VAL A 265 1.54 -24.45 -5.36
C VAL A 265 0.80 -24.28 -6.68
N MET A 266 1.00 -23.17 -7.37
CA MET A 266 0.24 -22.80 -8.56
C MET A 266 0.94 -23.18 -9.88
N GLY A 267 2.23 -23.50 -9.81
CA GLY A 267 3.05 -23.84 -10.95
C GLY A 267 4.16 -22.81 -11.20
N ASN A 268 5.22 -23.27 -11.85
CA ASN A 268 6.37 -22.41 -12.12
C ASN A 268 5.98 -21.20 -12.98
N GLY A 269 6.31 -20.00 -12.49
CA GLY A 269 6.01 -18.73 -13.17
C GLY A 269 4.61 -18.16 -12.86
N ALA A 270 3.80 -18.82 -12.03
CA ALA A 270 2.45 -18.37 -11.69
C ALA A 270 2.43 -16.98 -11.04
N TYR A 271 3.41 -16.64 -10.20
CA TYR A 271 3.52 -15.29 -9.63
C TYR A 271 3.73 -14.22 -10.71
N LYS A 272 4.56 -14.49 -11.72
CA LYS A 272 4.78 -13.59 -12.85
C LYS A 272 3.50 -13.40 -13.67
N GLU A 273 2.72 -14.47 -13.84
CA GLU A 273 1.42 -14.43 -14.51
C GLU A 273 0.41 -13.59 -13.75
N LEU A 274 0.30 -13.79 -12.42
CA LEU A 274 -0.54 -12.98 -11.54
C LEU A 274 -0.18 -11.48 -11.65
N CYS A 275 1.10 -11.14 -11.54
CA CYS A 275 1.57 -9.78 -11.70
C CYS A 275 1.26 -9.22 -13.09
N GLY A 276 1.35 -10.03 -14.13
CA GLY A 276 1.00 -9.64 -15.49
C GLY A 276 -0.47 -9.26 -15.65
N TYR A 277 -1.39 -9.97 -15.00
CA TYR A 277 -2.81 -9.60 -14.95
C TYR A 277 -3.04 -8.31 -14.15
N LEU A 278 -2.39 -8.19 -12.98
CA LEU A 278 -2.49 -7.00 -12.14
C LEU A 278 -1.97 -5.74 -12.86
N ASP A 279 -0.79 -5.84 -13.49
CA ASP A 279 -0.16 -4.71 -14.18
C ASP A 279 -0.91 -4.32 -15.47
N ALA A 280 -1.57 -5.28 -16.14
CA ALA A 280 -2.41 -5.00 -17.29
C ALA A 280 -3.68 -4.20 -16.97
N GLY A 281 -4.15 -4.30 -15.74
CA GLY A 281 -5.21 -3.44 -15.22
C GLY A 281 -6.57 -3.58 -15.91
N ARG A 282 -6.86 -4.68 -16.63
CA ARG A 282 -8.09 -4.84 -17.39
C ARG A 282 -9.19 -5.47 -16.53
N ASP A 283 -10.39 -4.95 -16.62
CA ASP A 283 -11.55 -5.46 -15.84
C ASP A 283 -11.75 -6.98 -15.97
N LYS A 284 -11.57 -7.52 -17.16
CA LYS A 284 -11.68 -8.96 -17.43
C LYS A 284 -10.62 -9.81 -16.72
N ASP A 285 -9.49 -9.24 -16.35
CA ASP A 285 -8.38 -9.96 -15.71
C ASP A 285 -8.62 -10.14 -14.20
N TYR A 286 -9.57 -9.39 -13.62
CA TYR A 286 -9.86 -9.45 -12.17
C TYR A 286 -10.56 -10.71 -11.72
N GLU A 287 -11.44 -11.27 -12.54
CA GLU A 287 -12.00 -12.60 -12.27
C GLU A 287 -10.88 -13.63 -12.22
N GLN A 288 -9.96 -13.57 -13.16
CA GLN A 288 -8.81 -14.47 -13.22
C GLN A 288 -7.88 -14.31 -12.02
N ILE A 289 -7.57 -13.05 -11.63
CA ILE A 289 -6.76 -12.75 -10.45
C ILE A 289 -7.42 -13.32 -9.19
N TYR A 290 -8.73 -13.08 -9.02
CA TYR A 290 -9.48 -13.53 -7.87
C TYR A 290 -9.49 -15.06 -7.79
N GLU A 291 -9.78 -15.77 -8.90
CA GLU A 291 -9.73 -17.22 -8.99
C GLU A 291 -8.34 -17.80 -8.68
N MET A 292 -7.28 -17.17 -9.17
CA MET A 292 -5.91 -17.60 -8.87
C MET A 292 -5.61 -17.48 -7.37
N LEU A 293 -5.96 -16.37 -6.74
CA LEU A 293 -5.72 -16.14 -5.32
C LEU A 293 -6.57 -17.05 -4.43
N GLN A 294 -7.84 -17.26 -4.76
CA GLN A 294 -8.71 -18.23 -4.06
C GLN A 294 -8.15 -19.66 -4.16
N THR A 295 -7.78 -20.08 -5.36
CA THR A 295 -7.21 -21.41 -5.60
C THR A 295 -5.92 -21.60 -4.81
N PHE A 296 -5.07 -20.57 -4.77
CA PHE A 296 -3.85 -20.60 -3.99
C PHE A 296 -4.14 -20.74 -2.50
N SER A 297 -5.02 -19.91 -1.94
CA SER A 297 -5.39 -19.97 -0.52
C SER A 297 -5.96 -21.36 -0.16
N GLN A 298 -6.86 -21.89 -0.97
CA GLN A 298 -7.43 -23.22 -0.73
C GLN A 298 -6.35 -24.31 -0.73
N LYS A 299 -5.50 -24.36 -1.75
CA LYS A 299 -4.42 -25.36 -1.83
C LYS A 299 -3.41 -25.25 -0.69
N MET A 300 -3.13 -24.05 -0.21
CA MET A 300 -2.25 -23.85 0.95
C MET A 300 -2.89 -24.45 2.21
N LYS A 301 -4.18 -24.20 2.45
CA LYS A 301 -4.93 -24.78 3.58
C LYS A 301 -5.01 -26.31 3.55
N GLU A 302 -5.08 -26.91 2.36
CA GLU A 302 -5.07 -28.36 2.20
C GLU A 302 -3.70 -29.02 2.50
N ARG A 303 -2.62 -28.22 2.52
CA ARG A 303 -1.25 -28.67 2.84
C ARG A 303 -0.87 -28.53 4.31
N GLN A 304 -1.59 -27.70 5.05
CA GLN A 304 -1.47 -27.52 6.50
C GLN A 304 -2.25 -28.62 7.24
#